data_67492c075644836e6fa23ff06932783f
#
_entry.id   67492c075644836e6fa23ff06932783f
#
_cell.length_a   1.000
_cell.length_b   1.000
_cell.length_c   1.000
_cell.angle_alpha   90.00
_cell.angle_beta   90.00
_cell.angle_gamma   90.00
#
_symmetry.space_group_name_H-M   'P 1'
#
loop_
_entity.id
_entity.type
_entity.pdbx_description
1 polymer ?
#
loop_
_entity_poly.entity_id
_entity_poly.type
_entity_poly.pdbx_seq_one_letter_code
_entity_poly.pdbx_strand_id
1 'polypeptide(L)'
;KKTIAGGQIIDPNSSVKGRSKASRIEVLNFQVNNSSKDALLLLVSKATWGIDLIKFSISRNFSKVAFKSFLKNLQIKIIIYKEELWGISEQNWKLCKKNVFEFIGISIAQNQNGLHLNKKNILSAFSHRAKSFLVDKIINELIEEKQIFKSGQKISITSNRNTFSSNEKILWIKIKESLNESNFNSLTINEFAEKNSINIKTVKSFLNKLVSLKQLCKISE
;
A
#
# COMPACT_ATOMS: atom_id res chain seq x y z
N LYS A 1 -54.27 0.69 -16.70
CA LYS A 1 -52.81 0.88 -16.88
C LYS A 1 -52.35 -0.12 -17.93
N LYS A 2 -51.68 0.31 -19.00
CA LYS A 2 -51.09 -0.58 -20.00
C LYS A 2 -49.59 -0.70 -19.77
N THR A 3 -49.04 -1.92 -19.80
CA THR A 3 -47.60 -2.17 -19.78
C THR A 3 -47.03 -1.69 -21.12
N ILE A 4 -46.03 -0.80 -21.08
CA ILE A 4 -45.41 -0.21 -22.27
C ILE A 4 -44.18 -0.99 -22.70
N ALA A 5 -43.46 -1.54 -21.75
CA ALA A 5 -42.23 -2.34 -21.99
C ALA A 5 -41.95 -3.32 -20.85
N GLY A 6 -41.23 -4.39 -21.18
CA GLY A 6 -40.62 -5.30 -20.23
C GLY A 6 -39.12 -5.39 -20.48
N GLY A 7 -38.35 -5.78 -19.48
CA GLY A 7 -36.92 -5.92 -19.62
C GLY A 7 -36.30 -6.73 -18.49
N GLN A 8 -35.04 -7.12 -18.69
CA GLN A 8 -34.25 -7.85 -17.68
C GLN A 8 -33.18 -6.92 -17.12
N ILE A 9 -33.04 -6.90 -15.78
CA ILE A 9 -31.96 -6.18 -15.11
C ILE A 9 -30.70 -7.05 -15.18
N ILE A 10 -29.69 -6.56 -15.90
CA ILE A 10 -28.40 -7.25 -16.06
C ILE A 10 -27.45 -6.92 -14.90
N ASP A 11 -27.42 -5.68 -14.47
CA ASP A 11 -26.56 -5.18 -13.40
C ASP A 11 -27.33 -4.27 -12.45
N PRO A 12 -27.80 -4.79 -11.30
CA PRO A 12 -28.54 -4.02 -10.32
C PRO A 12 -27.66 -2.99 -9.58
N ASN A 13 -26.34 -3.12 -9.66
CA ASN A 13 -25.36 -2.28 -8.97
C ASN A 13 -24.59 -1.34 -9.93
N SER A 14 -25.19 -1.01 -11.09
CA SER A 14 -24.51 -0.19 -12.09
C SER A 14 -24.16 1.19 -11.56
N SER A 15 -22.95 1.68 -11.89
CA SER A 15 -22.52 3.03 -11.52
C SER A 15 -23.39 4.10 -12.21
N VAL A 16 -23.59 5.25 -11.55
CA VAL A 16 -24.32 6.39 -12.10
C VAL A 16 -23.56 7.01 -13.29
N LYS A 17 -22.22 7.00 -13.22
CA LYS A 17 -21.35 7.62 -14.25
C LYS A 17 -20.93 6.60 -15.32
N GLY A 18 -20.90 7.03 -16.57
CA GLY A 18 -20.36 6.24 -17.68
C GLY A 18 -21.28 5.14 -18.21
N ARG A 19 -22.58 5.21 -17.95
CA ARG A 19 -23.59 4.21 -18.39
C ARG A 19 -23.62 3.99 -19.90
N SER A 20 -23.46 5.07 -20.67
CA SER A 20 -23.51 5.08 -22.15
C SER A 20 -22.16 4.85 -22.82
N LYS A 21 -21.08 4.63 -22.08
CA LYS A 21 -19.77 4.37 -22.70
C LYS A 21 -19.80 3.05 -23.46
N ALA A 22 -19.25 3.02 -24.68
CA ALA A 22 -19.17 1.83 -25.52
C ALA A 22 -18.56 0.64 -24.80
N SER A 23 -17.48 0.86 -24.05
CA SER A 23 -16.82 -0.17 -23.23
C SER A 23 -17.73 -0.77 -22.15
N ARG A 24 -18.68 0.02 -21.61
CA ARG A 24 -19.65 -0.47 -20.65
C ARG A 24 -20.72 -1.32 -21.31
N ILE A 25 -21.21 -0.88 -22.46
CA ILE A 25 -22.20 -1.62 -23.25
C ILE A 25 -21.64 -2.97 -23.69
N GLU A 26 -20.40 -3.01 -24.15
CA GLU A 26 -19.68 -4.23 -24.49
C GLU A 26 -19.64 -5.23 -23.33
N VAL A 27 -19.26 -4.77 -22.13
CA VAL A 27 -19.23 -5.60 -20.91
C VAL A 27 -20.63 -6.12 -20.57
N LEU A 28 -21.67 -5.29 -20.67
CA LEU A 28 -23.05 -5.72 -20.42
C LEU A 28 -23.53 -6.76 -21.42
N ASN A 29 -23.27 -6.56 -22.72
CA ASN A 29 -23.58 -7.53 -23.77
C ASN A 29 -22.87 -8.85 -23.54
N PHE A 30 -21.61 -8.82 -23.16
CA PHE A 30 -20.87 -10.02 -22.81
C PHE A 30 -21.49 -10.75 -21.61
N GLN A 31 -21.91 -10.02 -20.58
CA GLN A 31 -22.55 -10.60 -19.40
C GLN A 31 -23.89 -11.28 -19.69
N VAL A 32 -24.64 -10.81 -20.70
CA VAL A 32 -25.92 -11.39 -21.11
C VAL A 32 -25.69 -12.69 -21.88
N ASN A 33 -24.74 -12.67 -22.81
CA ASN A 33 -24.56 -13.73 -23.79
C ASN A 33 -23.63 -14.87 -23.35
N ASN A 34 -23.00 -14.75 -22.19
CA ASN A 34 -22.01 -15.72 -21.73
C ASN A 34 -22.35 -16.32 -20.36
N SER A 35 -21.66 -17.41 -20.02
CA SER A 35 -21.82 -18.06 -18.74
C SER A 35 -21.44 -17.15 -17.58
N SER A 36 -21.97 -17.42 -16.38
CA SER A 36 -21.58 -16.68 -15.16
C SER A 36 -20.09 -16.77 -14.88
N LYS A 37 -19.42 -17.85 -15.30
CA LYS A 37 -17.97 -18.02 -15.17
C LYS A 37 -17.23 -17.03 -16.06
N ASP A 38 -17.56 -16.99 -17.35
CA ASP A 38 -16.88 -16.10 -18.30
C ASP A 38 -17.17 -14.63 -17.99
N ALA A 39 -18.41 -14.33 -17.60
CA ALA A 39 -18.79 -12.99 -17.16
C ALA A 39 -17.99 -12.54 -15.92
N LEU A 40 -17.78 -13.41 -14.93
CA LEU A 40 -16.97 -13.09 -13.75
C LEU A 40 -15.49 -12.89 -14.14
N LEU A 41 -14.92 -13.78 -14.94
CA LEU A 41 -13.53 -13.67 -15.38
C LEU A 41 -13.27 -12.37 -16.15
N LEU A 42 -14.19 -11.98 -17.05
CA LEU A 42 -14.09 -10.70 -17.74
C LEU A 42 -14.14 -9.51 -16.78
N LEU A 43 -15.09 -9.50 -15.84
CA LEU A 43 -15.21 -8.41 -14.87
C LEU A 43 -13.95 -8.28 -14.01
N VAL A 44 -13.42 -9.38 -13.52
CA VAL A 44 -12.21 -9.41 -12.69
C VAL A 44 -10.97 -9.00 -13.49
N SER A 45 -10.89 -9.34 -14.78
CA SER A 45 -9.78 -8.91 -15.65
C SER A 45 -9.82 -7.40 -15.95
N LYS A 46 -11.02 -6.84 -16.17
CA LYS A 46 -11.21 -5.41 -16.46
C LYS A 46 -11.09 -4.52 -15.23
N ALA A 47 -11.37 -5.05 -14.03
CA ALA A 47 -11.35 -4.31 -12.78
C ALA A 47 -9.95 -4.36 -12.12
N THR A 48 -9.16 -3.31 -12.29
CA THR A 48 -7.78 -3.23 -11.75
C THR A 48 -7.68 -3.58 -10.26
N TRP A 49 -8.64 -3.12 -9.45
CA TRP A 49 -8.68 -3.38 -8.01
C TRP A 49 -9.67 -4.48 -7.61
N GLY A 50 -10.09 -5.30 -8.59
CA GLY A 50 -11.03 -6.37 -8.36
C GLY A 50 -12.48 -5.92 -8.20
N ILE A 51 -13.34 -6.87 -7.85
CA ILE A 51 -14.78 -6.67 -7.72
C ILE A 51 -15.32 -7.26 -6.43
N ASP A 52 -16.45 -6.73 -5.99
CA ASP A 52 -17.26 -7.28 -4.90
C ASP A 52 -18.00 -8.54 -5.36
N LEU A 53 -17.55 -9.70 -4.87
CA LEU A 53 -18.11 -10.99 -5.24
C LEU A 53 -19.51 -11.22 -4.65
N ILE A 54 -19.84 -10.55 -3.54
CA ILE A 54 -21.19 -10.64 -2.94
C ILE A 54 -22.18 -9.96 -3.88
N LYS A 55 -21.86 -8.77 -4.37
CA LYS A 55 -22.71 -8.08 -5.35
C LYS A 55 -22.87 -8.88 -6.63
N PHE A 56 -21.79 -9.51 -7.10
CA PHE A 56 -21.87 -10.40 -8.25
C PHE A 56 -22.78 -11.60 -7.98
N SER A 57 -22.69 -12.24 -6.84
CA SER A 57 -23.53 -13.38 -6.47
C SER A 57 -25.03 -13.02 -6.45
N ILE A 58 -25.34 -11.86 -5.90
CA ILE A 58 -26.72 -11.32 -5.85
C ILE A 58 -27.22 -11.04 -7.26
N SER A 59 -26.41 -10.38 -8.09
CA SER A 59 -26.81 -10.05 -9.48
C SER A 59 -27.07 -11.27 -10.36
N ARG A 60 -26.51 -12.42 -10.00
CA ARG A 60 -26.67 -13.70 -10.69
C ARG A 60 -27.57 -14.67 -9.94
N ASN A 61 -28.21 -14.21 -8.87
CA ASN A 61 -29.13 -15.01 -8.05
C ASN A 61 -28.52 -16.34 -7.56
N PHE A 62 -27.24 -16.31 -7.19
CA PHE A 62 -26.60 -17.47 -6.57
C PHE A 62 -27.03 -17.66 -5.12
N SER A 63 -27.34 -18.88 -4.72
CA SER A 63 -27.38 -19.23 -3.32
C SER A 63 -25.96 -19.24 -2.72
N LYS A 64 -25.84 -19.03 -1.40
CA LYS A 64 -24.52 -19.01 -0.71
C LYS A 64 -23.70 -20.28 -0.96
N VAL A 65 -24.36 -21.45 -0.95
CA VAL A 65 -23.73 -22.76 -1.14
C VAL A 65 -23.23 -22.92 -2.59
N ALA A 66 -24.12 -22.62 -3.55
CA ALA A 66 -23.78 -22.71 -4.97
C ALA A 66 -22.64 -21.75 -5.33
N PHE A 67 -22.65 -20.53 -4.78
CA PHE A 67 -21.59 -19.56 -5.06
C PHE A 67 -20.23 -19.97 -4.49
N LYS A 68 -20.21 -20.55 -3.27
CA LYS A 68 -18.97 -21.09 -2.70
C LYS A 68 -18.37 -22.22 -3.56
N SER A 69 -19.19 -23.11 -4.07
CA SER A 69 -18.76 -24.17 -4.98
C SER A 69 -18.30 -23.62 -6.33
N PHE A 70 -19.01 -22.62 -6.86
CA PHE A 70 -18.65 -21.92 -8.09
C PHE A 70 -17.27 -21.25 -8.01
N LEU A 71 -16.95 -20.57 -6.92
CA LEU A 71 -15.67 -19.89 -6.72
C LEU A 71 -14.47 -20.86 -6.62
N LYS A 72 -14.67 -22.08 -6.10
CA LYS A 72 -13.58 -23.07 -5.97
C LYS A 72 -12.93 -23.43 -7.30
N ASN A 73 -13.70 -23.35 -8.40
CA ASN A 73 -13.26 -23.75 -9.74
C ASN A 73 -12.70 -22.57 -10.57
N LEU A 74 -12.43 -21.43 -9.92
CA LEU A 74 -11.97 -20.22 -10.61
C LEU A 74 -10.54 -19.87 -10.21
N GLN A 75 -9.73 -19.51 -11.20
CA GLN A 75 -8.36 -19.01 -10.99
C GLN A 75 -8.37 -17.51 -10.72
N ILE A 76 -8.94 -17.12 -9.58
CA ILE A 76 -8.95 -15.76 -9.09
C ILE A 76 -8.48 -15.71 -7.65
N LYS A 77 -7.80 -14.62 -7.29
CA LYS A 77 -7.44 -14.38 -5.90
C LYS A 77 -8.65 -13.86 -5.15
N ILE A 78 -9.03 -14.56 -4.08
CA ILE A 78 -10.15 -14.21 -3.24
C ILE A 78 -9.61 -13.58 -1.94
N ILE A 79 -10.11 -12.42 -1.59
CA ILE A 79 -9.74 -11.69 -0.38
C ILE A 79 -11.00 -11.53 0.47
N ILE A 80 -10.93 -12.04 1.71
CA ILE A 80 -12.00 -11.95 2.69
C ILE A 80 -11.59 -10.91 3.73
N TYR A 81 -12.46 -9.94 3.95
CA TYR A 81 -12.27 -8.94 4.99
C TYR A 81 -13.59 -8.63 5.67
N LYS A 82 -13.74 -9.03 6.95
CA LYS A 82 -15.02 -8.95 7.67
C LYS A 82 -16.13 -9.64 6.87
N GLU A 83 -17.14 -8.88 6.47
CA GLU A 83 -18.28 -9.36 5.66
C GLU A 83 -18.08 -9.14 4.16
N GLU A 84 -16.99 -8.51 3.74
CA GLU A 84 -16.69 -8.27 2.32
C GLU A 84 -15.95 -9.47 1.71
N LEU A 85 -16.37 -9.88 0.53
CA LEU A 85 -15.73 -10.92 -0.28
C LEU A 85 -15.30 -10.29 -1.61
N TRP A 86 -14.00 -10.22 -1.86
CA TRP A 86 -13.43 -9.50 -2.99
C TRP A 86 -12.68 -10.44 -3.92
N GLY A 87 -12.90 -10.33 -5.23
CA GLY A 87 -12.23 -11.13 -6.25
C GLY A 87 -11.36 -10.26 -7.15
N ILE A 88 -10.13 -10.70 -7.41
CA ILE A 88 -9.19 -10.00 -8.27
C ILE A 88 -8.38 -11.02 -9.08
N SER A 89 -8.03 -10.70 -10.33
CA SER A 89 -7.13 -11.54 -11.13
C SER A 89 -5.70 -11.48 -10.58
N GLU A 90 -4.95 -12.57 -10.72
CA GLU A 90 -3.54 -12.61 -10.31
C GLU A 90 -2.69 -11.54 -11.03
N GLN A 91 -3.00 -11.27 -12.31
CA GLN A 91 -2.31 -10.21 -13.07
C GLN A 91 -2.57 -8.83 -12.47
N ASN A 92 -3.84 -8.51 -12.19
CA ASN A 92 -4.20 -7.24 -11.60
C ASN A 92 -3.65 -7.11 -10.17
N TRP A 93 -3.61 -8.20 -9.39
CA TRP A 93 -3.00 -8.19 -8.06
C TRP A 93 -1.51 -7.85 -8.11
N LYS A 94 -0.77 -8.47 -9.03
CA LYS A 94 0.65 -8.16 -9.27
C LYS A 94 0.84 -6.72 -9.69
N LEU A 95 -0.02 -6.20 -10.58
CA LEU A 95 0.01 -4.81 -11.02
C LEU A 95 -0.26 -3.85 -9.85
N CYS A 96 -1.26 -4.13 -9.01
CA CYS A 96 -1.56 -3.34 -7.82
C CYS A 96 -0.39 -3.33 -6.82
N LYS A 97 0.25 -4.49 -6.60
CA LYS A 97 1.46 -4.59 -5.76
C LYS A 97 2.59 -3.71 -6.31
N LYS A 98 2.85 -3.79 -7.61
CA LYS A 98 3.85 -2.97 -8.27
C LYS A 98 3.55 -1.47 -8.09
N ASN A 99 2.32 -1.04 -8.35
CA ASN A 99 1.91 0.35 -8.22
C ASN A 99 2.04 0.88 -6.78
N VAL A 100 1.67 0.06 -5.78
CA VAL A 100 1.82 0.44 -4.36
C VAL A 100 3.31 0.54 -3.99
N PHE A 101 4.14 -0.41 -4.43
CA PHE A 101 5.57 -0.40 -4.17
C PHE A 101 6.27 0.81 -4.82
N GLU A 102 5.98 1.11 -6.09
CA GLU A 102 6.50 2.29 -6.80
C GLU A 102 6.08 3.59 -6.12
N PHE A 103 4.81 3.70 -5.70
CA PHE A 103 4.34 4.87 -4.95
C PHE A 103 5.12 5.07 -3.65
N ILE A 104 5.38 4.00 -2.90
CA ILE A 104 6.19 4.06 -1.67
C ILE A 104 7.60 4.56 -2.01
N GLY A 105 8.23 4.04 -3.08
CA GLY A 105 9.56 4.44 -3.52
C GLY A 105 9.66 5.91 -3.87
N ILE A 106 8.77 6.38 -4.72
CA ILE A 106 8.71 7.79 -5.16
C ILE A 106 8.46 8.71 -3.96
N SER A 107 7.50 8.36 -3.10
CA SER A 107 7.15 9.17 -1.94
C SER A 107 8.28 9.27 -0.92
N ILE A 108 9.06 8.21 -0.72
CA ILE A 108 10.24 8.22 0.15
C ILE A 108 11.35 9.05 -0.48
N ALA A 109 11.59 8.93 -1.80
CA ALA A 109 12.62 9.69 -2.50
C ALA A 109 12.34 11.20 -2.50
N GLN A 110 11.08 11.61 -2.57
CA GLN A 110 10.65 13.01 -2.52
C GLN A 110 10.67 13.61 -1.11
N ASN A 111 10.73 12.79 -0.08
CA ASN A 111 10.68 13.24 1.31
C ASN A 111 12.07 13.68 1.77
N GLN A 112 12.35 14.98 1.75
CA GLN A 112 13.65 15.58 2.13
C GLN A 112 14.11 15.23 3.56
N ASN A 113 13.20 14.83 4.45
CA ASN A 113 13.46 14.62 5.87
C ASN A 113 13.30 13.17 6.36
N GLY A 114 13.07 12.18 5.48
CA GLY A 114 12.81 10.86 6.02
C GLY A 114 12.88 9.72 5.02
N LEU A 115 13.57 8.68 5.44
CA LEU A 115 13.62 7.36 4.80
C LEU A 115 12.31 6.57 5.01
N HIS A 116 11.23 7.24 5.45
CA HIS A 116 9.99 6.58 5.86
C HIS A 116 8.75 7.28 5.33
N LEU A 117 7.74 6.48 5.03
CA LEU A 117 6.39 6.93 4.70
C LEU A 117 5.40 6.41 5.74
N ASN A 118 4.44 7.24 6.16
CA ASN A 118 3.40 6.77 7.07
C ASN A 118 2.38 5.89 6.31
N LYS A 119 2.01 4.76 6.89
CA LYS A 119 1.00 3.85 6.34
C LYS A 119 -0.31 4.57 5.98
N LYS A 120 -0.74 5.54 6.79
CA LYS A 120 -1.94 6.34 6.51
C LYS A 120 -1.84 7.09 5.19
N ASN A 121 -0.67 7.62 4.84
CA ASN A 121 -0.46 8.34 3.59
C ASN A 121 -0.62 7.42 2.38
N ILE A 122 -0.16 6.16 2.48
CA ILE A 122 -0.34 5.17 1.42
C ILE A 122 -1.82 4.86 1.25
N LEU A 123 -2.53 4.56 2.34
CA LEU A 123 -3.97 4.26 2.28
C LEU A 123 -4.77 5.42 1.70
N SER A 124 -4.45 6.66 2.09
CA SER A 124 -5.10 7.86 1.57
C SER A 124 -4.86 8.06 0.07
N ALA A 125 -3.63 7.84 -0.41
CA ALA A 125 -3.29 7.99 -1.83
C ALA A 125 -4.09 7.05 -2.75
N PHE A 126 -4.45 5.87 -2.27
CA PHE A 126 -5.24 4.89 -3.02
C PHE A 126 -6.74 4.90 -2.70
N SER A 127 -7.20 5.74 -1.76
CA SER A 127 -8.60 5.75 -1.27
C SER A 127 -9.65 5.96 -2.36
N HIS A 128 -9.32 6.70 -3.42
CA HIS A 128 -10.23 6.95 -4.56
C HIS A 128 -10.33 5.79 -5.55
N ARG A 129 -9.41 4.82 -5.48
CA ARG A 129 -9.28 3.73 -6.47
C ARG A 129 -9.51 2.35 -5.88
N ALA A 130 -9.19 2.18 -4.61
CA ALA A 130 -9.18 0.89 -3.94
C ALA A 130 -9.82 0.94 -2.56
N LYS A 131 -10.39 -0.17 -2.14
CA LYS A 131 -10.77 -0.37 -0.74
C LYS A 131 -9.50 -0.42 0.14
N SER A 132 -9.54 0.23 1.29
CA SER A 132 -8.38 0.33 2.20
C SER A 132 -7.80 -1.04 2.60
N PHE A 133 -8.65 -2.04 2.82
CA PHE A 133 -8.20 -3.39 3.20
C PHE A 133 -7.43 -4.11 2.09
N LEU A 134 -7.67 -3.80 0.80
CA LEU A 134 -6.89 -4.35 -0.32
C LEU A 134 -5.46 -3.80 -0.31
N VAL A 135 -5.34 -2.48 -0.13
CA VAL A 135 -4.02 -1.82 -0.01
C VAL A 135 -3.28 -2.33 1.23
N ASP A 136 -4.01 -2.52 2.33
CA ASP A 136 -3.46 -3.07 3.57
C ASP A 136 -2.92 -4.50 3.38
N LYS A 137 -3.67 -5.34 2.66
CA LYS A 137 -3.24 -6.70 2.32
C LYS A 137 -1.98 -6.69 1.45
N ILE A 138 -1.91 -5.78 0.46
CA ILE A 138 -0.72 -5.60 -0.38
C ILE A 138 0.49 -5.17 0.47
N ILE A 139 0.32 -4.21 1.36
CA ILE A 139 1.40 -3.76 2.26
C ILE A 139 1.92 -4.93 3.10
N ASN A 140 1.03 -5.75 3.65
CA ASN A 140 1.42 -6.91 4.44
C ASN A 140 2.18 -7.94 3.60
N GLU A 141 1.73 -8.26 2.38
CA GLU A 141 2.44 -9.15 1.47
C GLU A 141 3.83 -8.61 1.10
N LEU A 142 3.96 -7.30 0.83
CA LEU A 142 5.26 -6.68 0.55
C LEU A 142 6.22 -6.74 1.75
N ILE A 143 5.69 -6.70 2.98
CA ILE A 143 6.48 -6.90 4.22
C ILE A 143 6.93 -8.35 4.34
N GLU A 144 6.03 -9.31 4.12
CA GLU A 144 6.32 -10.76 4.15
C GLU A 144 7.39 -11.12 3.11
N GLU A 145 7.33 -10.51 1.92
CA GLU A 145 8.32 -10.64 0.84
C GLU A 145 9.62 -9.86 1.10
N LYS A 146 9.75 -9.15 2.22
CA LYS A 146 10.91 -8.33 2.60
C LYS A 146 11.25 -7.22 1.60
N GLN A 147 10.29 -6.80 0.77
CA GLN A 147 10.44 -5.68 -0.16
C GLN A 147 10.31 -4.33 0.55
N ILE A 148 9.52 -4.29 1.62
CA ILE A 148 9.38 -3.12 2.48
C ILE A 148 9.50 -3.54 3.95
N PHE A 149 9.87 -2.59 4.80
CA PHE A 149 10.04 -2.79 6.23
C PHE A 149 9.11 -1.88 7.01
N LYS A 150 8.49 -2.42 8.05
CA LYS A 150 7.56 -1.69 8.91
C LYS A 150 8.17 -1.47 10.30
N SER A 151 8.14 -0.24 10.79
CA SER A 151 8.47 0.13 12.16
C SER A 151 7.35 1.00 12.75
N GLY A 152 6.47 0.40 13.55
CA GLY A 152 5.24 1.05 14.01
C GLY A 152 4.32 1.42 12.84
N GLN A 153 4.05 2.71 12.65
CA GLN A 153 3.26 3.24 11.52
C GLN A 153 4.12 3.66 10.31
N LYS A 154 5.45 3.56 10.42
CA LYS A 154 6.39 3.97 9.39
C LYS A 154 6.78 2.80 8.50
N ILE A 155 6.83 3.04 7.20
CA ILE A 155 7.21 2.08 6.15
C ILE A 155 8.45 2.61 5.43
N SER A 156 9.43 1.73 5.18
CA SER A 156 10.67 2.02 4.44
C SER A 156 10.96 0.91 3.43
N ILE A 157 11.71 1.21 2.39
CA ILE A 157 12.14 0.23 1.36
C ILE A 157 13.41 -0.47 1.79
N THR A 158 14.29 0.22 2.48
CA THR A 158 15.53 -0.37 3.00
C THR A 158 15.32 -0.87 4.41
N SER A 159 15.85 -2.04 4.72
CA SER A 159 16.02 -2.46 6.10
C SER A 159 16.91 -1.41 6.75
N ASN A 160 16.33 -0.58 7.64
CA ASN A 160 17.01 0.55 8.27
C ASN A 160 18.12 0.14 9.24
N ARG A 161 18.95 -0.81 8.85
CA ARG A 161 20.23 -1.06 9.48
C ARG A 161 21.27 -0.37 8.61
N ASN A 162 21.52 0.94 8.89
CA ASN A 162 22.72 1.65 8.47
C ASN A 162 22.88 2.04 6.98
N THR A 163 21.94 2.75 6.38
CA THR A 163 22.29 3.52 5.16
C THR A 163 22.69 4.96 5.54
N PHE A 164 23.87 5.08 6.13
CA PHE A 164 24.53 6.38 6.23
C PHE A 164 25.19 6.71 4.87
N SER A 165 25.03 7.94 4.41
CA SER A 165 25.85 8.47 3.32
C SER A 165 27.33 8.42 3.71
N SER A 166 28.23 8.53 2.73
CA SER A 166 29.67 8.52 3.02
C SER A 166 30.05 9.56 4.08
N ASN A 167 29.50 10.78 3.96
CA ASN A 167 29.73 11.84 4.95
C ASN A 167 29.10 11.53 6.32
N GLU A 168 27.93 10.92 6.36
CA GLU A 168 27.27 10.51 7.61
C GLU A 168 28.00 9.34 8.28
N LYS A 169 28.64 8.44 7.51
CA LYS A 169 29.50 7.39 8.08
C LYS A 169 30.69 7.98 8.80
N ILE A 170 31.37 8.94 8.17
CA ILE A 170 32.51 9.65 8.80
C ILE A 170 32.04 10.39 10.05
N LEU A 171 30.91 11.09 9.98
CA LEU A 171 30.33 11.78 11.12
C LEU A 171 29.96 10.83 12.25
N TRP A 172 29.41 9.65 11.91
CA TRP A 172 29.07 8.62 12.90
C TRP A 172 30.30 8.08 13.63
N ILE A 173 31.41 7.85 12.92
CA ILE A 173 32.68 7.42 13.52
C ILE A 173 33.15 8.47 14.53
N LYS A 174 33.21 9.75 14.12
CA LYS A 174 33.61 10.85 15.00
C LYS A 174 32.74 11.00 16.24
N ILE A 175 31.41 10.83 16.10
CA ILE A 175 30.50 10.86 17.25
C ILE A 175 30.78 9.70 18.20
N LYS A 176 31.00 8.48 17.68
CA LYS A 176 31.34 7.31 18.51
C LYS A 176 32.66 7.50 19.26
N GLU A 177 33.67 8.01 18.59
CA GLU A 177 34.96 8.32 19.22
C GLU A 177 34.80 9.33 20.35
N SER A 178 34.10 10.44 20.09
CA SER A 178 33.81 11.44 21.13
C SER A 178 33.02 10.90 22.31
N LEU A 179 32.06 10.00 22.08
CA LEU A 179 31.28 9.37 23.15
C LEU A 179 32.12 8.37 23.97
N ASN A 180 33.07 7.69 23.35
CA ASN A 180 33.96 6.74 24.02
C ASN A 180 35.08 7.46 24.80
N GLU A 181 35.61 8.56 24.28
CA GLU A 181 36.68 9.35 24.92
C GLU A 181 36.18 10.15 26.13
N SER A 182 34.92 10.51 26.15
CA SER A 182 34.33 11.35 27.19
C SER A 182 33.93 10.51 28.41
N ASN A 183 34.88 10.04 29.21
CA ASN A 183 34.65 9.46 30.55
C ASN A 183 33.66 10.33 31.37
N PHE A 184 32.32 10.19 31.13
CA PHE A 184 31.21 10.92 31.78
C PHE A 184 31.08 12.42 31.52
N ASN A 185 32.00 13.08 30.82
CA ASN A 185 31.86 14.48 30.37
C ASN A 185 31.39 14.49 28.91
N SER A 186 30.05 14.42 28.69
CA SER A 186 29.47 14.51 27.34
C SER A 186 29.71 15.92 26.75
N LEU A 187 30.38 15.99 25.60
CA LEU A 187 30.50 17.22 24.81
C LEU A 187 29.09 17.70 24.41
N THR A 188 28.88 19.01 24.55
CA THR A 188 27.65 19.62 23.99
C THR A 188 27.69 19.56 22.48
N ILE A 189 26.50 19.65 21.82
CA ILE A 189 26.41 19.65 20.35
C ILE A 189 27.23 20.78 19.73
N ASN A 190 27.32 21.93 20.41
CA ASN A 190 28.08 23.09 19.95
C ASN A 190 29.59 22.82 19.99
N GLU A 191 30.13 22.34 21.12
CA GLU A 191 31.53 21.99 21.29
C GLU A 191 31.96 20.88 20.28
N PHE A 192 31.11 19.87 20.06
CA PHE A 192 31.37 18.84 19.06
C PHE A 192 31.44 19.42 17.64
N ALA A 193 30.52 20.33 17.29
CA ALA A 193 30.48 20.98 16.00
C ALA A 193 31.72 21.86 15.75
N GLU A 194 32.14 22.62 16.74
CA GLU A 194 33.35 23.46 16.70
C GLU A 194 34.61 22.61 16.58
N LYS A 195 34.80 21.62 17.47
CA LYS A 195 35.96 20.71 17.47
C LYS A 195 36.16 20.02 16.10
N ASN A 196 35.08 19.72 15.40
CA ASN A 196 35.14 19.01 14.11
C ASN A 196 34.95 19.91 12.89
N SER A 197 34.82 21.24 13.06
CA SER A 197 34.55 22.21 12.00
C SER A 197 33.32 21.86 11.14
N ILE A 198 32.23 21.40 11.79
CA ILE A 198 31.01 20.94 11.13
C ILE A 198 29.85 21.88 11.51
N ASN A 199 28.96 22.15 10.55
CA ASN A 199 27.79 22.99 10.81
C ASN A 199 26.87 22.36 11.87
N ILE A 200 26.52 23.13 12.88
CA ILE A 200 25.66 22.71 14.01
C ILE A 200 24.31 22.12 13.53
N LYS A 201 23.72 22.72 12.48
CA LYS A 201 22.46 22.22 11.89
C LYS A 201 22.61 20.82 11.35
N THR A 202 23.74 20.52 10.71
CA THR A 202 24.06 19.18 10.16
C THR A 202 24.21 18.16 11.28
N VAL A 203 24.92 18.51 12.36
CA VAL A 203 25.10 17.64 13.51
C VAL A 203 23.75 17.35 14.19
N LYS A 204 22.93 18.38 14.46
CA LYS A 204 21.58 18.22 15.04
C LYS A 204 20.67 17.33 14.17
N SER A 205 20.65 17.56 12.87
CA SER A 205 19.87 16.76 11.92
C SER A 205 20.29 15.29 11.96
N PHE A 206 21.59 15.04 11.98
CA PHE A 206 22.13 13.68 12.00
C PHE A 206 21.89 12.97 13.35
N LEU A 207 22.04 13.68 14.49
CA LEU A 207 21.69 13.12 15.80
C LEU A 207 20.20 12.77 15.89
N ASN A 208 19.30 13.62 15.40
CA ASN A 208 17.88 13.30 15.34
C ASN A 208 17.61 12.06 14.46
N LYS A 209 18.36 11.89 13.36
CA LYS A 209 18.32 10.68 12.53
C LYS A 209 18.77 9.45 13.31
N LEU A 210 19.86 9.53 14.09
CA LEU A 210 20.36 8.44 14.93
C LEU A 210 19.37 8.04 16.04
N VAL A 211 18.70 9.02 16.65
CA VAL A 211 17.63 8.77 17.64
C VAL A 211 16.45 8.08 16.96
N SER A 212 16.05 8.51 15.75
CA SER A 212 14.97 7.88 14.99
C SER A 212 15.30 6.44 14.57
N LEU A 213 16.59 6.13 14.36
CA LEU A 213 17.12 4.81 14.06
C LEU A 213 17.37 3.96 15.32
N LYS A 214 17.06 4.48 16.51
CA LYS A 214 17.34 3.83 17.80
C LYS A 214 18.82 3.48 18.03
N GLN A 215 19.72 4.22 17.39
CA GLN A 215 21.16 4.10 17.60
C GLN A 215 21.64 4.94 18.80
N LEU A 216 20.87 5.97 19.14
CA LEU A 216 21.05 6.81 20.30
C LEU A 216 19.73 7.00 21.04
N CYS A 217 19.80 7.16 22.35
CA CYS A 217 18.68 7.59 23.18
C CYS A 217 18.86 9.07 23.54
N LYS A 218 17.82 9.87 23.37
CA LYS A 218 17.79 11.22 23.91
C LYS A 218 17.42 11.13 25.38
N ILE A 219 18.31 11.54 26.26
CA ILE A 219 18.02 11.72 27.68
C ILE A 219 17.50 13.15 27.81
N SER A 220 16.27 13.33 28.29
CA SER A 220 15.75 14.64 28.65
C SER A 220 16.31 14.99 30.03
N GLU A 221 16.84 16.21 30.17
CA GLU A 221 17.04 16.81 31.47
C GLU A 221 15.68 17.11 32.12
#